data_4ca58c81aeac5243665b45bec96fc0bd
#
_entry.id   4ca58c81aeac5243665b45bec96fc0bd
#
_cell.length_a   1.000
_cell.length_b   1.000
_cell.length_c   1.000
_cell.angle_alpha   90.00
_cell.angle_beta   90.00
_cell.angle_gamma   90.00
#
_symmetry.space_group_name_H-M   'P 1'
#
loop_
_entity.id
_entity.type
_entity.pdbx_description
1 polymer ?
#
loop_
_entity_poly.entity_id
_entity_poly.type
_entity_poly.pdbx_seq_one_letter_code
_entity_poly.pdbx_strand_id
1 'polypeptide(L)'
;MTRLTADQARRVAVAAQGLAEPKPAGPVTRAHLRRLIGRVQVLQLDSVSVAVRAHYAPVFSRLGPYSRDLLDGAAWSHTSRSPRLLVEYWAHEAALMSVEDWPLLRWRMREYVHGRWGTEIVKKNTRLAEDILAAVAEIGPSTAGQIEAHLAGER
;
A
#
# COMPACT_ATOMS: atom_id res chain seq x y z
N MET A 1 -7.71 17.55 -33.89
CA MET A 1 -7.45 16.34 -33.07
C MET A 1 -6.23 15.62 -33.63
N THR A 2 -5.17 15.45 -32.84
CA THR A 2 -3.97 14.71 -33.26
C THR A 2 -4.27 13.20 -33.15
N ARG A 3 -4.17 12.48 -34.29
CA ARG A 3 -4.29 11.01 -34.30
C ARG A 3 -2.93 10.38 -34.00
N LEU A 4 -2.88 9.42 -33.07
CA LEU A 4 -1.71 8.62 -32.81
C LEU A 4 -1.83 7.26 -33.52
N THR A 5 -0.69 6.76 -34.01
CA THR A 5 -0.61 5.36 -34.44
C THR A 5 -0.60 4.45 -33.19
N ALA A 6 -0.89 3.16 -33.35
CA ALA A 6 -0.84 2.19 -32.25
C ALA A 6 0.54 2.15 -31.59
N ASP A 7 1.61 2.25 -32.36
CA ASP A 7 2.99 2.24 -31.82
C ASP A 7 3.35 3.53 -31.09
N GLN A 8 2.83 4.67 -31.53
CA GLN A 8 2.96 5.92 -30.79
C GLN A 8 2.21 5.85 -29.46
N ALA A 9 0.99 5.32 -29.45
CA ALA A 9 0.19 5.16 -28.25
C ALA A 9 0.90 4.22 -27.23
N ARG A 10 1.44 3.09 -27.69
CA ARG A 10 2.23 2.18 -26.82
C ARG A 10 3.45 2.87 -26.21
N ARG A 11 4.21 3.62 -27.03
CA ARG A 11 5.39 4.36 -26.54
C ARG A 11 5.01 5.41 -25.49
N VAL A 12 3.93 6.14 -25.73
CA VAL A 12 3.41 7.11 -24.75
C VAL A 12 3.01 6.42 -23.47
N ALA A 13 2.28 5.29 -23.53
CA ALA A 13 1.87 4.53 -22.36
C ALA A 13 3.07 4.01 -21.56
N VAL A 14 4.09 3.45 -22.21
CA VAL A 14 5.33 2.97 -21.58
C VAL A 14 6.10 4.12 -20.92
N ALA A 15 6.23 5.26 -21.62
CA ALA A 15 6.90 6.45 -21.08
C ALA A 15 6.13 7.03 -19.89
N ALA A 16 4.80 7.12 -19.96
CA ALA A 16 3.95 7.59 -18.88
C ALA A 16 4.10 6.75 -17.61
N GLN A 17 4.33 5.46 -17.75
CA GLN A 17 4.60 4.53 -16.64
C GLN A 17 6.04 4.63 -16.07
N GLY A 18 6.90 5.48 -16.63
CA GLY A 18 8.29 5.61 -16.21
C GLY A 18 9.22 4.47 -16.63
N LEU A 19 8.78 3.59 -17.53
CA LEU A 19 9.56 2.44 -17.97
C LEU A 19 10.62 2.80 -19.04
N ALA A 20 10.47 3.97 -19.67
CA ALA A 20 11.42 4.49 -20.66
C ALA A 20 12.49 5.40 -20.04
N GLU A 21 12.45 5.67 -18.75
CA GLU A 21 13.43 6.52 -18.09
C GLU A 21 14.73 5.76 -17.77
N PRO A 22 15.88 6.45 -17.81
CA PRO A 22 17.13 5.85 -17.37
C PRO A 22 17.06 5.52 -15.88
N LYS A 23 17.63 4.39 -15.52
CA LYS A 23 17.76 4.01 -14.10
C LYS A 23 18.75 4.93 -13.38
N PRO A 24 18.60 5.16 -12.07
CA PRO A 24 19.57 5.90 -11.29
C PRO A 24 20.99 5.36 -11.48
N ALA A 25 21.95 6.25 -11.66
CA ALA A 25 23.36 5.87 -11.81
C ALA A 25 24.01 5.43 -10.49
N GLY A 26 23.39 5.72 -9.35
CA GLY A 26 23.84 5.37 -8.01
C GLY A 26 22.76 4.64 -7.20
N PRO A 27 22.97 4.49 -5.88
CA PRO A 27 22.03 3.81 -5.02
C PRO A 27 20.62 4.41 -5.09
N VAL A 28 19.63 3.52 -5.13
CA VAL A 28 18.21 3.94 -5.08
C VAL A 28 17.91 4.51 -3.71
N THR A 29 17.31 5.69 -3.68
CA THR A 29 17.00 6.43 -2.46
C THR A 29 15.50 6.60 -2.27
N ARG A 30 15.11 7.04 -1.09
CA ARG A 30 13.73 7.37 -0.76
C ARG A 30 13.13 8.46 -1.69
N ALA A 31 13.95 9.37 -2.21
CA ALA A 31 13.50 10.38 -3.18
C ALA A 31 13.14 9.75 -4.53
N HIS A 32 13.89 8.74 -4.97
CA HIS A 32 13.55 7.95 -6.15
C HIS A 32 12.23 7.19 -5.96
N LEU A 33 12.06 6.58 -4.80
CA LEU A 33 10.82 5.86 -4.46
C LEU A 33 9.61 6.82 -4.45
N ARG A 34 9.73 8.00 -3.83
CA ARG A 34 8.64 9.00 -3.81
C ARG A 34 8.23 9.42 -5.21
N ARG A 35 9.18 9.68 -6.12
CA ARG A 35 8.87 10.01 -7.52
C ARG A 35 8.17 8.88 -8.25
N LEU A 36 8.61 7.65 -8.03
CA LEU A 36 7.98 6.46 -8.61
C LEU A 36 6.54 6.32 -8.11
N ILE A 37 6.32 6.41 -6.79
CA ILE A 37 4.99 6.33 -6.17
C ILE A 37 4.07 7.41 -6.74
N GLY A 38 4.51 8.65 -6.84
CA GLY A 38 3.73 9.74 -7.43
C GLY A 38 3.36 9.51 -8.90
N ARG A 39 4.08 8.63 -9.61
CA ARG A 39 3.78 8.27 -10.99
C ARG A 39 2.84 7.07 -11.12
N VAL A 40 3.12 5.99 -10.38
CA VAL A 40 2.33 4.75 -10.48
C VAL A 40 1.16 4.71 -9.52
N GLN A 41 1.21 5.52 -8.46
CA GLN A 41 0.22 5.76 -7.41
C GLN A 41 -0.13 4.52 -6.56
N VAL A 42 -0.16 3.34 -7.17
CA VAL A 42 -0.57 2.08 -6.51
C VAL A 42 0.45 0.99 -6.80
N LEU A 43 0.84 0.26 -5.76
CA LEU A 43 1.64 -0.96 -5.85
C LEU A 43 0.80 -2.12 -5.31
N GLN A 44 0.29 -2.97 -6.20
CA GLN A 44 -0.57 -4.07 -5.81
C GLN A 44 0.16 -5.07 -4.92
N LEU A 45 -0.45 -5.39 -3.80
CA LEU A 45 -0.01 -6.47 -2.92
C LEU A 45 -0.57 -7.81 -3.41
N ASP A 46 0.26 -8.83 -3.37
CA ASP A 46 -0.15 -10.18 -3.68
C ASP A 46 0.37 -11.13 -2.59
N SER A 47 -0.43 -12.13 -2.24
CA SER A 47 -0.04 -13.21 -1.34
C SER A 47 0.89 -14.21 -2.01
N VAL A 48 0.78 -14.36 -3.33
CA VAL A 48 1.62 -15.27 -4.11
C VAL A 48 3.02 -14.71 -4.26
N SER A 49 4.01 -15.50 -3.91
CA SER A 49 5.41 -15.15 -4.01
C SER A 49 6.17 -16.28 -4.72
N VAL A 50 6.35 -16.16 -6.04
CA VAL A 50 7.15 -17.12 -6.82
C VAL A 50 8.63 -16.77 -6.70
N ALA A 51 9.02 -15.59 -7.14
CA ALA A 51 10.39 -15.07 -7.00
C ALA A 51 10.46 -13.98 -5.91
N VAL A 52 9.46 -13.10 -5.89
CA VAL A 52 9.31 -11.99 -4.94
C VAL A 52 7.84 -11.56 -4.93
N ARG A 53 7.36 -10.96 -3.83
CA ARG A 53 5.99 -10.43 -3.79
C ARG A 53 5.82 -9.30 -4.82
N ALA A 54 4.63 -9.23 -5.43
CA ALA A 54 4.34 -8.41 -6.60
C ALA A 54 4.69 -6.93 -6.45
N HIS A 55 4.47 -6.33 -5.28
CA HIS A 55 4.70 -4.90 -5.04
C HIS A 55 6.17 -4.46 -5.16
N TYR A 56 7.14 -5.39 -5.10
CA TYR A 56 8.56 -5.06 -5.32
C TYR A 56 8.92 -4.92 -6.81
N ALA A 57 8.23 -5.62 -7.69
CA ALA A 57 8.53 -5.65 -9.11
C ALA A 57 8.40 -4.28 -9.82
N PRO A 58 7.36 -3.45 -9.58
CA PRO A 58 7.24 -2.12 -10.17
C PRO A 58 8.39 -1.18 -9.82
N VAL A 59 8.95 -1.31 -8.62
CA VAL A 59 10.11 -0.53 -8.16
C VAL A 59 11.36 -0.99 -8.89
N PHE A 60 11.61 -2.29 -8.93
CA PHE A 60 12.77 -2.86 -9.61
C PHE A 60 12.77 -2.56 -11.12
N SER A 61 11.63 -2.70 -11.79
CA SER A 61 11.55 -2.48 -13.24
C SER A 61 11.91 -1.05 -13.65
N ARG A 62 11.70 -0.07 -12.78
CA ARG A 62 11.95 1.35 -13.07
C ARG A 62 13.27 1.85 -12.49
N LEU A 63 13.61 1.42 -11.29
CA LEU A 63 14.78 1.95 -10.58
C LEU A 63 16.00 1.01 -10.62
N GLY A 64 15.83 -0.25 -11.07
CA GLY A 64 16.89 -1.24 -11.02
C GLY A 64 17.01 -1.90 -9.63
N PRO A 65 18.16 -2.55 -9.36
CA PRO A 65 18.40 -3.19 -8.07
C PRO A 65 18.31 -2.20 -6.90
N TYR A 66 17.59 -2.58 -5.84
CA TYR A 66 17.42 -1.75 -4.64
C TYR A 66 17.24 -2.65 -3.40
N SER A 67 17.49 -2.11 -2.20
CA SER A 67 17.15 -2.80 -0.96
C SER A 67 15.63 -2.79 -0.76
N ARG A 68 15.05 -3.97 -0.51
CA ARG A 68 13.62 -4.08 -0.18
C ARG A 68 13.25 -3.31 1.09
N ASP A 69 14.19 -3.21 2.05
CA ASP A 69 14.01 -2.43 3.28
C ASP A 69 13.65 -0.96 3.01
N LEU A 70 14.07 -0.43 1.84
CA LEU A 70 13.71 0.93 1.44
C LEU A 70 12.20 1.07 1.20
N LEU A 71 11.57 0.10 0.53
CA LEU A 71 10.13 0.08 0.29
C LEU A 71 9.38 -0.31 1.58
N ASP A 72 9.86 -1.32 2.28
CA ASP A 72 9.26 -1.80 3.53
C ASP A 72 9.25 -0.71 4.60
N GLY A 73 10.37 0.00 4.76
CA GLY A 73 10.47 1.15 5.65
C GLY A 73 9.56 2.32 5.24
N ALA A 74 9.31 2.50 3.94
CA ALA A 74 8.39 3.52 3.45
C ALA A 74 6.91 3.15 3.67
N ALA A 75 6.59 1.86 3.72
CA ALA A 75 5.23 1.34 3.86
C ALA A 75 4.84 1.08 5.32
N TRP A 76 5.70 0.39 6.07
CA TRP A 76 5.33 -0.15 7.39
C TRP A 76 6.07 0.48 8.57
N SER A 77 7.05 1.37 8.32
CA SER A 77 7.70 2.12 9.39
C SER A 77 7.29 3.58 9.40
N HIS A 78 7.13 4.15 10.59
CA HIS A 78 6.84 5.57 10.77
C HIS A 78 7.66 6.14 11.92
N THR A 79 8.44 7.16 11.62
CA THR A 79 9.16 7.96 12.62
C THR A 79 9.04 9.43 12.27
N SER A 80 9.27 10.33 13.23
CA SER A 80 9.28 11.79 12.97
C SER A 80 10.30 12.20 11.91
N ARG A 81 11.45 11.50 11.84
CA ARG A 81 12.52 11.76 10.84
C ARG A 81 12.27 11.08 9.51
N SER A 82 11.52 9.99 9.50
CA SER A 82 11.19 9.21 8.30
C SER A 82 9.70 8.83 8.33
N PRO A 83 8.81 9.79 8.03
CA PRO A 83 7.39 9.54 8.04
C PRO A 83 7.01 8.54 6.94
N ARG A 84 6.04 7.70 7.19
CA ARG A 84 5.49 6.75 6.22
C ARG A 84 5.14 7.45 4.90
N LEU A 85 5.48 6.83 3.78
CA LEU A 85 5.07 7.31 2.44
C LEU A 85 3.85 6.56 1.91
N LEU A 86 3.68 5.32 2.33
CA LEU A 86 2.67 4.42 1.82
C LEU A 86 1.77 3.94 2.94
N VAL A 87 0.55 3.61 2.60
CA VAL A 87 -0.42 2.94 3.46
C VAL A 87 -1.01 1.77 2.69
N GLU A 88 -1.23 0.66 3.40
CA GLU A 88 -1.97 -0.45 2.85
C GLU A 88 -3.46 -0.12 2.84
N TYR A 89 -4.08 -0.23 1.69
CA TYR A 89 -5.49 -0.01 1.52
C TYR A 89 -6.04 -0.78 0.31
N TRP A 90 -7.32 -1.05 0.34
CA TRP A 90 -8.02 -1.69 -0.76
C TRP A 90 -8.38 -0.64 -1.83
N ALA A 91 -7.44 -0.34 -2.73
CA ALA A 91 -7.67 0.60 -3.83
C ALA A 91 -8.46 -0.05 -4.98
N HIS A 92 -7.81 -0.87 -5.79
CA HIS A 92 -8.45 -1.78 -6.75
C HIS A 92 -8.51 -3.20 -6.17
N GLU A 93 -7.37 -3.67 -5.67
CA GLU A 93 -7.16 -4.85 -4.83
C GLU A 93 -6.33 -4.40 -3.62
N ALA A 94 -5.94 -5.32 -2.72
CA ALA A 94 -5.00 -5.00 -1.66
C ALA A 94 -3.74 -4.35 -2.25
N ALA A 95 -3.40 -3.17 -1.82
CA ALA A 95 -2.36 -2.36 -2.44
C ALA A 95 -1.68 -1.43 -1.44
N LEU A 96 -0.43 -1.07 -1.74
CA LEU A 96 0.23 0.10 -1.14
C LEU A 96 -0.09 1.32 -2.00
N MET A 97 -0.57 2.38 -1.39
CA MET A 97 -0.85 3.66 -2.03
C MET A 97 -0.23 4.81 -1.24
N SER A 98 -0.09 5.97 -1.87
CA SER A 98 0.40 7.16 -1.18
C SER A 98 -0.47 7.51 0.03
N VAL A 99 0.17 7.82 1.17
CA VAL A 99 -0.54 8.37 2.33
C VAL A 99 -1.25 9.68 1.98
N GLU A 100 -0.70 10.46 1.04
CA GLU A 100 -1.27 11.73 0.59
C GLU A 100 -2.58 11.52 -0.19
N ASP A 101 -2.71 10.40 -0.92
CA ASP A 101 -3.90 10.08 -1.72
C ASP A 101 -4.96 9.30 -0.92
N TRP A 102 -4.57 8.68 0.19
CA TRP A 102 -5.49 7.90 1.02
C TRP A 102 -6.77 8.64 1.46
N PRO A 103 -6.73 9.94 1.83
CA PRO A 103 -7.93 10.68 2.18
C PRO A 103 -8.98 10.74 1.06
N LEU A 104 -8.55 10.67 -0.21
CA LEU A 104 -9.44 10.69 -1.37
C LEU A 104 -10.32 9.43 -1.45
N LEU A 105 -9.92 8.34 -0.81
CA LEU A 105 -10.66 7.07 -0.79
C LEU A 105 -11.52 6.88 0.46
N ARG A 106 -11.61 7.88 1.36
CA ARG A 106 -12.39 7.79 2.61
C ARG A 106 -13.90 7.59 2.38
N TRP A 107 -14.40 8.03 1.24
CA TRP A 107 -15.80 7.78 0.85
C TRP A 107 -16.08 6.27 0.71
N ARG A 108 -15.14 5.50 0.19
CA ARG A 108 -15.27 4.04 0.08
C ARG A 108 -15.36 3.37 1.46
N MET A 109 -14.61 3.87 2.45
CA MET A 109 -14.71 3.36 3.82
C MET A 109 -16.11 3.52 4.37
N ARG A 110 -16.76 4.66 4.10
CA ARG A 110 -18.15 4.91 4.54
C ARG A 110 -19.14 3.98 3.84
N GLU A 111 -18.93 3.68 2.57
CA GLU A 111 -19.79 2.75 1.83
C GLU A 111 -19.60 1.29 2.26
N TYR A 112 -18.38 0.92 2.67
CA TYR A 112 -18.11 -0.42 3.17
C TYR A 112 -18.89 -0.78 4.45
N VAL A 113 -19.29 0.19 5.23
CA VAL A 113 -20.17 -0.03 6.39
C VAL A 113 -21.51 -0.68 5.99
N HIS A 114 -21.91 -0.49 4.73
CA HIS A 114 -23.13 -1.06 4.15
C HIS A 114 -22.87 -2.23 3.18
N GLY A 115 -21.61 -2.66 3.03
CA GLY A 115 -21.17 -3.53 1.95
C GLY A 115 -20.83 -4.96 2.33
N ARG A 116 -20.36 -5.71 1.35
CA ARG A 116 -20.33 -7.17 1.21
C ARG A 116 -19.40 -7.96 2.14
N TRP A 117 -18.36 -7.37 2.71
CA TRP A 117 -17.33 -8.13 3.41
C TRP A 117 -17.21 -7.68 4.86
N GLY A 118 -17.40 -8.61 5.79
CA GLY A 118 -17.11 -8.38 7.21
C GLY A 118 -18.21 -7.68 8.01
N THR A 119 -19.09 -6.90 7.39
CA THR A 119 -20.14 -6.18 8.12
C THR A 119 -21.09 -7.10 8.88
N GLU A 120 -21.41 -8.26 8.34
CA GLU A 120 -22.23 -9.25 9.02
C GLU A 120 -21.52 -9.86 10.23
N ILE A 121 -20.20 -10.07 10.14
CA ILE A 121 -19.38 -10.55 11.26
C ILE A 121 -19.35 -9.51 12.36
N VAL A 122 -19.12 -8.24 12.03
CA VAL A 122 -19.11 -7.12 12.99
C VAL A 122 -20.48 -6.93 13.63
N LYS A 123 -21.57 -6.94 12.85
CA LYS A 123 -22.94 -6.83 13.36
C LYS A 123 -23.31 -7.96 14.34
N LYS A 124 -22.86 -9.18 14.04
CA LYS A 124 -23.10 -10.36 14.91
C LYS A 124 -22.20 -10.38 16.16
N ASN A 125 -21.08 -9.66 16.13
CA ASN A 125 -20.06 -9.66 17.18
C ASN A 125 -19.67 -8.22 17.55
N THR A 126 -20.62 -7.34 17.75
CA THR A 126 -20.37 -5.91 18.01
C THR A 126 -19.43 -5.71 19.21
N ARG A 127 -19.68 -6.45 20.30
CA ARG A 127 -18.82 -6.38 21.50
C ARG A 127 -17.36 -6.76 21.19
N LEU A 128 -17.13 -7.84 20.44
CA LEU A 128 -15.78 -8.24 20.06
C LEU A 128 -15.10 -7.17 19.18
N ALA A 129 -15.85 -6.51 18.30
CA ALA A 129 -15.32 -5.42 17.49
C ALA A 129 -14.91 -4.21 18.35
N GLU A 130 -15.73 -3.88 19.36
CA GLU A 130 -15.43 -2.82 20.33
C GLU A 130 -14.21 -3.17 21.18
N ASP A 131 -14.13 -4.41 21.69
CA ASP A 131 -12.98 -4.91 22.47
C ASP A 131 -11.68 -4.85 21.63
N ILE A 132 -11.72 -5.24 20.34
CA ILE A 132 -10.58 -5.13 19.43
C ILE A 132 -10.17 -3.67 19.23
N LEU A 133 -11.11 -2.77 19.03
CA LEU A 133 -10.81 -1.34 18.88
C LEU A 133 -10.18 -0.75 20.14
N ALA A 134 -10.68 -1.13 21.31
CA ALA A 134 -10.12 -0.72 22.59
C ALA A 134 -8.71 -1.24 22.78
N ALA A 135 -8.48 -2.54 22.51
CA ALA A 135 -7.16 -3.15 22.56
C ALA A 135 -6.16 -2.43 21.64
N VAL A 136 -6.52 -2.14 20.38
CA VAL A 136 -5.65 -1.40 19.46
C VAL A 136 -5.39 0.02 19.94
N ALA A 137 -6.35 0.67 20.57
CA ALA A 137 -6.15 2.01 21.14
C ALA A 137 -5.18 1.99 22.33
N GLU A 138 -5.17 0.91 23.11
CA GLU A 138 -4.30 0.74 24.27
C GLU A 138 -2.88 0.32 23.88
N ILE A 139 -2.74 -0.78 23.12
CA ILE A 139 -1.42 -1.37 22.78
C ILE A 139 -0.78 -0.79 21.51
N GLY A 140 -1.52 0.03 20.76
CA GLY A 140 -1.05 0.61 19.49
C GLY A 140 -1.11 -0.35 18.31
N PRO A 141 -0.37 -0.06 17.21
CA PRO A 141 -0.35 -0.90 16.03
C PRO A 141 0.09 -2.34 16.36
N SER A 142 -0.77 -3.31 16.06
CA SER A 142 -0.61 -4.69 16.52
C SER A 142 -1.05 -5.70 15.47
N THR A 143 -0.47 -6.88 15.51
CA THR A 143 -0.91 -8.03 14.73
C THR A 143 -2.14 -8.69 15.38
N ALA A 144 -2.89 -9.47 14.60
CA ALA A 144 -4.06 -10.20 15.12
C ALA A 144 -3.69 -11.09 16.33
N GLY A 145 -2.56 -11.78 16.29
CA GLY A 145 -2.11 -12.61 17.42
C GLY A 145 -1.76 -11.81 18.68
N GLN A 146 -1.24 -10.60 18.54
CA GLN A 146 -0.99 -9.71 19.69
C GLN A 146 -2.30 -9.24 20.33
N ILE A 147 -3.29 -8.89 19.50
CA ILE A 147 -4.62 -8.49 19.97
C ILE A 147 -5.28 -9.66 20.68
N GLU A 148 -5.22 -10.86 20.11
CA GLU A 148 -5.78 -12.08 20.71
C GLU A 148 -5.14 -12.39 22.07
N ALA A 149 -3.82 -12.31 22.18
CA ALA A 149 -3.10 -12.51 23.43
C ALA A 149 -3.48 -11.46 24.49
N HIS A 150 -3.63 -10.20 24.10
CA HIS A 150 -4.05 -9.12 24.99
C HIS A 150 -5.46 -9.38 25.54
N LEU A 151 -6.44 -9.64 24.66
CA LEU A 151 -7.81 -9.93 25.06
C LEU A 151 -7.96 -11.22 25.87
N ALA A 152 -7.08 -12.22 25.70
CA ALA A 152 -7.07 -13.44 26.47
C ALA A 152 -6.49 -13.20 27.88
N GLY A 153 -5.53 -12.30 28.03
CA GLY A 153 -4.91 -11.95 29.32
C GLY A 153 -5.81 -11.12 30.23
N GLU A 154 -6.84 -10.46 29.68
CA GLU A 154 -7.85 -9.69 30.45
C GLU A 154 -9.04 -10.56 30.95
N ARG A 155 -9.09 -11.84 30.62
CA ARG A 155 -10.12 -12.80 31.04
C ARG A 155 -9.61 -13.70 32.16
#